data_b31887dbea17069578e03247691eddde
#
_entry.id   b31887dbea17069578e03247691eddde
#
_cell.length_a   1.000
_cell.length_b   1.000
_cell.length_c   1.000
_cell.angle_alpha   90.00
_cell.angle_beta   90.00
_cell.angle_gamma   90.00
#
_symmetry.space_group_name_H-M   'P 1'
#
loop_
_entity.id
_entity.type
_entity.pdbx_description
1 polymer ?
#
loop_
_entity_poly.entity_id
_entity_poly.type
_entity_poly.pdbx_seq_one_letter_code
_entity_poly.pdbx_strand_id
1 'polypeptide(L)'
;HLDFFKDIDDIRHSFRKFAQLLPADGALIINADTPHYQDIIKDLSCKIITYGLEHEAQYQATDITYDKYGHASFTVLKDGRKAGSFYLKVPGSHNVSNALAAIALARLLQIPDDVIVKGLGSFTGTDRRFQYKGEVAGVTIVDDYAHHPTEIQATLNAAHNYPHKKLWCVFQPHTYTRTKALLPEFAQALKLADHVVLADIYAARETDNLGISSKDLQARIQELGTPCEYFPTFDEIENFLLNNCEAGDLLITMGAGDVVKIGEQLLGK
;
A
#
# COMPACT_ATOMS: atom_id res chain seq x y z
N HIS A 1 2.87 -5.91 12.69
CA HIS A 1 1.95 -6.54 13.67
C HIS A 1 2.68 -7.03 14.92
N LEU A 2 3.53 -6.17 15.51
CA LEU A 2 4.30 -6.46 16.73
C LEU A 2 3.43 -6.43 18.01
N ASP A 3 2.18 -6.08 17.88
CA ASP A 3 1.12 -6.27 18.86
C ASP A 3 0.74 -7.76 19.07
N PHE A 4 1.03 -8.60 18.07
CA PHE A 4 0.75 -10.05 18.11
C PHE A 4 2.03 -10.89 18.01
N PHE A 5 2.93 -10.57 17.08
CA PHE A 5 4.17 -11.30 16.83
C PHE A 5 5.33 -10.69 17.61
N LYS A 6 6.21 -11.55 18.11
CA LYS A 6 7.39 -11.14 18.86
C LYS A 6 8.40 -10.39 17.98
N ASP A 7 8.65 -10.91 16.79
CA ASP A 7 9.63 -10.41 15.82
C ASP A 7 9.34 -10.96 14.42
N ILE A 8 10.20 -10.60 13.46
CA ILE A 8 10.06 -11.04 12.05
C ILE A 8 10.25 -12.55 11.88
N ASP A 9 11.02 -13.19 12.73
CA ASP A 9 11.24 -14.64 12.66
C ASP A 9 10.01 -15.41 13.14
N ASP A 10 9.31 -14.89 14.15
CA ASP A 10 8.03 -15.42 14.59
C ASP A 10 6.95 -15.28 13.50
N ILE A 11 6.95 -14.16 12.77
CA ILE A 11 6.08 -13.97 11.59
C ILE A 11 6.41 -15.04 10.53
N ARG A 12 7.68 -15.21 10.14
CA ARG A 12 8.10 -16.21 9.16
C ARG A 12 7.72 -17.61 9.58
N HIS A 13 7.94 -17.96 10.85
CA HIS A 13 7.55 -19.24 11.41
C HIS A 13 6.03 -19.50 11.29
N SER A 14 5.23 -18.48 11.57
CA SER A 14 3.77 -18.56 11.45
C SER A 14 3.32 -18.75 10.01
N PHE A 15 3.92 -18.01 9.05
CA PHE A 15 3.67 -18.20 7.63
C PHE A 15 4.11 -19.60 7.15
N ARG A 16 5.25 -20.11 7.63
CA ARG A 16 5.66 -21.49 7.33
C ARG A 16 4.64 -22.51 7.85
N LYS A 17 4.20 -22.40 9.10
CA LYS A 17 3.14 -23.26 9.64
C LYS A 17 1.87 -23.23 8.79
N PHE A 18 1.47 -22.02 8.35
CA PHE A 18 0.32 -21.86 7.48
C PHE A 18 0.54 -22.57 6.13
N ALA A 19 1.71 -22.39 5.51
CA ALA A 19 2.05 -23.06 4.25
C ALA A 19 2.10 -24.59 4.37
N GLN A 20 2.51 -25.14 5.52
CA GLN A 20 2.53 -26.57 5.81
C GLN A 20 1.13 -27.21 5.88
N LEU A 21 0.06 -26.41 5.96
CA LEU A 21 -1.31 -26.93 5.89
C LEU A 21 -1.73 -27.31 4.46
N LEU A 22 -0.94 -26.92 3.45
CA LEU A 22 -1.23 -27.28 2.07
C LEU A 22 -1.01 -28.76 1.82
N PRO A 23 -1.97 -29.46 1.16
CA PRO A 23 -1.79 -30.87 0.78
C PRO A 23 -0.72 -30.99 -0.32
N ALA A 24 -0.19 -32.20 -0.51
CA ALA A 24 0.86 -32.46 -1.48
C ALA A 24 0.47 -32.15 -2.95
N ASP A 25 -0.81 -32.24 -3.28
CA ASP A 25 -1.40 -31.89 -4.58
C ASP A 25 -1.81 -30.40 -4.67
N GLY A 26 -1.61 -29.63 -3.60
CA GLY A 26 -1.85 -28.18 -3.57
C GLY A 26 -0.75 -27.39 -4.22
N ALA A 27 -0.88 -26.04 -4.17
CA ALA A 27 0.15 -25.12 -4.64
C ALA A 27 0.27 -23.91 -3.72
N LEU A 28 1.51 -23.44 -3.55
CA LEU A 28 1.84 -22.18 -2.91
C LEU A 28 2.37 -21.21 -3.97
N ILE A 29 1.74 -20.03 -4.08
CA ILE A 29 2.22 -18.92 -4.90
C ILE A 29 2.85 -17.91 -3.94
N ILE A 30 4.14 -17.64 -4.11
CA ILE A 30 4.91 -16.83 -3.15
C ILE A 30 5.77 -15.78 -3.84
N ASN A 31 5.86 -14.59 -3.22
CA ASN A 31 6.67 -13.48 -3.70
C ASN A 31 8.16 -13.74 -3.40
N ALA A 32 8.98 -13.83 -4.46
CA ALA A 32 10.43 -14.01 -4.37
C ALA A 32 11.18 -12.75 -3.91
N ASP A 33 10.54 -11.58 -3.99
CA ASP A 33 11.11 -10.33 -3.47
C ASP A 33 10.99 -10.23 -1.94
N THR A 34 10.22 -11.13 -1.32
CA THR A 34 10.14 -11.21 0.15
C THR A 34 11.45 -11.78 0.71
N PRO A 35 12.17 -11.02 1.57
CA PRO A 35 13.41 -11.53 2.17
C PRO A 35 13.19 -12.85 2.91
N HIS A 36 14.08 -13.81 2.65
CA HIS A 36 14.05 -15.14 3.27
C HIS A 36 12.76 -15.95 3.02
N TYR A 37 12.06 -15.74 1.89
CA TYR A 37 10.89 -16.54 1.55
C TYR A 37 11.22 -18.07 1.46
N GLN A 38 12.48 -18.40 1.19
CA GLN A 38 12.98 -19.77 1.14
C GLN A 38 12.76 -20.53 2.47
N ASP A 39 12.81 -19.81 3.60
CA ASP A 39 12.57 -20.40 4.92
C ASP A 39 11.09 -20.81 5.09
N ILE A 40 10.19 -20.10 4.41
CA ILE A 40 8.75 -20.40 4.43
C ILE A 40 8.46 -21.66 3.63
N ILE A 41 9.10 -21.84 2.47
CA ILE A 41 8.82 -22.94 1.53
C ILE A 41 9.63 -24.21 1.81
N LYS A 42 10.58 -24.14 2.72
CA LYS A 42 11.45 -25.27 3.06
C LYS A 42 10.62 -26.49 3.51
N ASP A 43 10.94 -27.64 2.94
CA ASP A 43 10.32 -28.95 3.25
C ASP A 43 8.80 -29.03 2.94
N LEU A 44 8.27 -28.15 2.09
CA LEU A 44 6.91 -28.29 1.58
C LEU A 44 6.86 -29.35 0.46
N SER A 45 5.81 -30.17 0.48
CA SER A 45 5.56 -31.21 -0.54
C SER A 45 4.66 -30.72 -1.68
N CYS A 46 4.03 -29.56 -1.52
CA CYS A 46 3.15 -28.98 -2.54
C CYS A 46 3.96 -28.31 -3.67
N LYS A 47 3.28 -27.96 -4.76
CA LYS A 47 3.88 -27.18 -5.86
C LYS A 47 4.21 -25.77 -5.41
N ILE A 48 5.44 -25.32 -5.64
CA ILE A 48 5.86 -23.94 -5.38
C ILE A 48 5.87 -23.18 -6.70
N ILE A 49 5.24 -21.99 -6.70
CA ILE A 49 5.24 -21.06 -7.82
C ILE A 49 5.72 -19.71 -7.28
N THR A 50 6.83 -19.21 -7.80
CA THR A 50 7.39 -17.93 -7.39
C THR A 50 7.01 -16.82 -8.37
N TYR A 51 6.84 -15.60 -7.84
CA TYR A 51 6.70 -14.40 -8.63
C TYR A 51 7.52 -13.25 -8.02
N GLY A 52 7.92 -12.27 -8.83
CA GLY A 52 8.70 -11.14 -8.35
C GLY A 52 8.91 -10.07 -9.41
N LEU A 53 9.34 -8.89 -8.95
CA LEU A 53 9.73 -7.76 -9.79
C LEU A 53 11.26 -7.63 -9.86
N GLU A 54 11.94 -7.86 -8.74
CA GLU A 54 13.36 -7.57 -8.56
C GLU A 54 14.23 -8.84 -8.58
N HIS A 55 13.73 -9.94 -8.02
CA HIS A 55 14.47 -11.20 -7.93
C HIS A 55 13.99 -12.22 -8.96
N GLU A 56 14.88 -13.13 -9.32
CA GLU A 56 14.56 -14.22 -10.22
C GLU A 56 13.39 -15.06 -9.68
N ALA A 57 12.38 -15.24 -10.51
CA ALA A 57 11.16 -15.96 -10.18
C ALA A 57 10.56 -16.63 -11.42
N GLN A 58 9.67 -17.60 -11.21
CA GLN A 58 8.97 -18.25 -12.33
C GLN A 58 8.10 -17.26 -13.12
N TYR A 59 7.46 -16.33 -12.42
CA TYR A 59 6.72 -15.23 -13.05
C TYR A 59 7.40 -13.91 -12.71
N GLN A 60 7.88 -13.19 -13.72
CA GLN A 60 8.51 -11.88 -13.56
C GLN A 60 7.81 -10.85 -14.44
N ALA A 61 7.72 -9.62 -13.96
CA ALA A 61 7.31 -8.48 -14.78
C ALA A 61 8.55 -7.73 -15.28
N THR A 62 8.55 -7.40 -16.57
CA THR A 62 9.58 -6.58 -17.24
C THR A 62 8.92 -5.49 -18.08
N ASP A 63 9.71 -4.55 -18.57
CA ASP A 63 9.25 -3.46 -19.43
C ASP A 63 8.08 -2.68 -18.82
N ILE A 64 8.13 -2.47 -17.48
CA ILE A 64 7.07 -1.77 -16.76
C ILE A 64 7.10 -0.30 -17.15
N THR A 65 5.99 0.19 -17.69
CA THR A 65 5.78 1.60 -18.02
C THR A 65 4.48 2.08 -17.39
N TYR A 66 4.40 3.39 -17.13
CA TYR A 66 3.22 3.99 -16.50
C TYR A 66 2.64 5.06 -17.41
N ASP A 67 1.31 5.10 -17.49
CA ASP A 67 0.60 6.23 -18.11
C ASP A 67 0.52 7.44 -17.14
N LYS A 68 -0.11 8.51 -17.59
CA LYS A 68 -0.28 9.75 -16.80
C LYS A 68 -1.09 9.60 -15.52
N TYR A 69 -1.76 8.48 -15.31
CA TYR A 69 -2.50 8.16 -14.08
C TYR A 69 -1.79 7.10 -13.23
N GLY A 70 -0.55 6.77 -13.57
CA GLY A 70 0.22 5.73 -12.86
C GLY A 70 -0.24 4.30 -13.15
N HIS A 71 -1.08 4.10 -14.16
CA HIS A 71 -1.52 2.77 -14.57
C HIS A 71 -0.38 2.05 -15.29
N ALA A 72 -0.11 0.82 -14.89
CA ALA A 72 1.01 0.06 -15.40
C ALA A 72 0.69 -0.73 -16.67
N SER A 73 1.59 -0.68 -17.66
CA SER A 73 1.70 -1.67 -18.74
C SER A 73 3.00 -2.45 -18.55
N PHE A 74 2.98 -3.76 -18.69
CA PHE A 74 4.15 -4.60 -18.46
C PHE A 74 4.11 -5.91 -19.24
N THR A 75 5.29 -6.48 -19.46
CA THR A 75 5.48 -7.82 -20.02
C THR A 75 5.66 -8.82 -18.90
N VAL A 76 4.99 -9.97 -18.98
CA VAL A 76 5.21 -11.10 -18.07
C VAL A 76 6.12 -12.12 -18.72
N LEU A 77 7.18 -12.50 -18.00
CA LEU A 77 8.00 -13.66 -18.31
C LEU A 77 7.54 -14.84 -17.45
N LYS A 78 7.50 -16.03 -18.03
CA LYS A 78 7.37 -17.29 -17.32
C LYS A 78 8.57 -18.15 -17.63
N ASP A 79 9.32 -18.53 -16.61
CA ASP A 79 10.57 -19.31 -16.75
C ASP A 79 11.51 -18.64 -17.80
N GLY A 80 11.66 -17.31 -17.71
CA GLY A 80 12.52 -16.51 -18.59
C GLY A 80 11.98 -16.27 -20.02
N ARG A 81 10.80 -16.79 -20.38
CA ARG A 81 10.21 -16.63 -21.71
C ARG A 81 8.99 -15.72 -21.67
N LYS A 82 8.86 -14.85 -22.69
CA LYS A 82 7.68 -13.97 -22.80
C LYS A 82 6.39 -14.79 -22.79
N ALA A 83 5.53 -14.45 -21.85
CA ALA A 83 4.27 -15.14 -21.61
C ALA A 83 3.03 -14.26 -21.79
N GLY A 84 3.20 -12.97 -22.06
CA GLY A 84 2.10 -12.04 -22.36
C GLY A 84 2.43 -10.62 -21.98
N SER A 85 1.55 -9.70 -22.40
CA SER A 85 1.60 -8.29 -22.03
C SER A 85 0.28 -7.91 -21.36
N PHE A 86 0.35 -7.13 -20.30
CA PHE A 86 -0.80 -6.80 -19.44
C PHE A 86 -0.85 -5.30 -19.17
N TYR A 87 -2.04 -4.82 -18.83
CA TYR A 87 -2.33 -3.46 -18.45
C TYR A 87 -3.22 -3.46 -17.20
N LEU A 88 -2.94 -2.58 -16.25
CA LEU A 88 -3.73 -2.38 -15.04
C LEU A 88 -4.34 -0.98 -15.02
N LYS A 89 -5.54 -0.85 -14.47
CA LYS A 89 -6.19 0.44 -14.19
C LYS A 89 -6.01 0.88 -12.73
N VAL A 90 -5.05 0.29 -12.04
CA VAL A 90 -4.69 0.65 -10.67
C VAL A 90 -3.23 1.06 -10.62
N PRO A 91 -2.88 2.13 -9.89
CA PRO A 91 -1.53 2.66 -9.89
C PRO A 91 -0.59 1.85 -8.98
N GLY A 92 0.72 2.00 -9.23
CA GLY A 92 1.77 1.52 -8.34
C GLY A 92 2.36 0.17 -8.71
N SER A 93 3.68 0.04 -8.51
CA SER A 93 4.44 -1.18 -8.79
C SER A 93 4.00 -2.38 -7.93
N HIS A 94 3.53 -2.13 -6.71
CA HIS A 94 2.97 -3.17 -5.85
C HIS A 94 1.74 -3.84 -6.48
N ASN A 95 0.95 -3.14 -7.29
CA ASN A 95 -0.16 -3.73 -8.02
C ASN A 95 0.30 -4.56 -9.22
N VAL A 96 1.45 -4.26 -9.82
CA VAL A 96 2.10 -5.16 -10.80
C VAL A 96 2.51 -6.47 -10.12
N SER A 97 3.12 -6.40 -8.94
CA SER A 97 3.46 -7.58 -8.13
C SER A 97 2.21 -8.41 -7.77
N ASN A 98 1.14 -7.76 -7.31
CA ASN A 98 -0.14 -8.42 -7.03
C ASN A 98 -0.73 -9.10 -8.27
N ALA A 99 -0.63 -8.44 -9.44
CA ALA A 99 -1.11 -9.00 -10.71
C ALA A 99 -0.32 -10.25 -11.12
N LEU A 100 1.00 -10.32 -10.85
CA LEU A 100 1.78 -11.53 -11.11
C LEU A 100 1.27 -12.73 -10.32
N ALA A 101 0.90 -12.54 -9.06
CA ALA A 101 0.29 -13.59 -8.25
C ALA A 101 -1.05 -14.06 -8.83
N ALA A 102 -1.89 -13.11 -9.26
CA ALA A 102 -3.18 -13.41 -9.89
C ALA A 102 -3.00 -14.14 -11.24
N ILE A 103 -2.04 -13.73 -12.07
CA ILE A 103 -1.70 -14.39 -13.34
C ILE A 103 -1.21 -15.83 -13.09
N ALA A 104 -0.32 -16.00 -12.10
CA ALA A 104 0.20 -17.31 -11.74
C ALA A 104 -0.92 -18.26 -11.29
N LEU A 105 -1.84 -17.76 -10.46
CA LEU A 105 -3.02 -18.52 -10.02
C LEU A 105 -3.95 -18.87 -11.18
N ALA A 106 -4.29 -17.88 -12.00
CA ALA A 106 -5.20 -18.07 -13.12
C ALA A 106 -4.68 -19.11 -14.11
N ARG A 107 -3.38 -19.07 -14.40
CA ARG A 107 -2.74 -20.09 -15.27
C ARG A 107 -2.64 -21.45 -14.62
N LEU A 108 -2.43 -21.52 -13.30
CA LEU A 108 -2.50 -22.79 -12.57
C LEU A 108 -3.88 -23.44 -12.72
N LEU A 109 -4.93 -22.61 -12.70
CA LEU A 109 -6.32 -23.01 -12.90
C LEU A 109 -6.72 -23.15 -14.39
N GLN A 110 -5.76 -23.05 -15.31
CA GLN A 110 -5.95 -23.17 -16.77
C GLN A 110 -6.95 -22.16 -17.36
N ILE A 111 -7.06 -20.97 -16.76
CA ILE A 111 -7.86 -19.88 -17.31
C ILE A 111 -7.18 -19.36 -18.60
N PRO A 112 -7.91 -19.20 -19.72
CA PRO A 112 -7.35 -18.69 -20.97
C PRO A 112 -6.71 -17.30 -20.83
N ASP A 113 -5.60 -17.08 -21.52
CA ASP A 113 -4.80 -15.83 -21.39
C ASP A 113 -5.60 -14.58 -21.77
N ASP A 114 -6.48 -14.64 -22.76
CA ASP A 114 -7.35 -13.54 -23.16
C ASP A 114 -8.35 -13.15 -22.04
N VAL A 115 -8.83 -14.14 -21.28
CA VAL A 115 -9.69 -13.91 -20.11
C VAL A 115 -8.89 -13.26 -18.97
N ILE A 116 -7.66 -13.71 -18.75
CA ILE A 116 -6.76 -13.12 -17.73
C ILE A 116 -6.47 -11.64 -18.08
N VAL A 117 -6.10 -11.35 -19.33
CA VAL A 117 -5.83 -10.00 -19.81
C VAL A 117 -7.07 -9.10 -19.64
N LYS A 118 -8.24 -9.58 -20.04
CA LYS A 118 -9.50 -8.85 -19.92
C LYS A 118 -9.84 -8.60 -18.44
N GLY A 119 -9.70 -9.61 -17.58
CA GLY A 119 -9.99 -9.51 -16.16
C GLY A 119 -9.13 -8.46 -15.45
N LEU A 120 -7.82 -8.52 -15.65
CA LEU A 120 -6.88 -7.54 -15.06
C LEU A 120 -7.10 -6.14 -15.61
N GLY A 121 -7.31 -5.99 -16.94
CA GLY A 121 -7.57 -4.69 -17.57
C GLY A 121 -8.93 -4.07 -17.20
N SER A 122 -9.87 -4.85 -16.65
CA SER A 122 -11.16 -4.36 -16.16
C SER A 122 -11.17 -4.04 -14.66
N PHE A 123 -10.18 -4.49 -13.91
CA PHE A 123 -10.08 -4.24 -12.47
C PHE A 123 -9.76 -2.78 -12.19
N THR A 124 -10.59 -2.13 -11.41
CA THR A 124 -10.50 -0.69 -11.08
C THR A 124 -10.09 -0.42 -9.64
N GLY A 125 -9.67 -1.45 -8.91
CA GLY A 125 -9.25 -1.35 -7.52
C GLY A 125 -10.29 -1.86 -6.52
N THR A 126 -9.96 -1.72 -5.25
CA THR A 126 -10.83 -2.01 -4.11
C THR A 126 -11.03 -0.74 -3.29
N ASP A 127 -12.08 -0.70 -2.50
CA ASP A 127 -12.31 0.41 -1.59
C ASP A 127 -11.10 0.61 -0.67
N ARG A 128 -10.79 1.88 -0.44
CA ARG A 128 -9.70 2.30 0.42
C ARG A 128 -8.30 1.77 0.00
N ARG A 129 -8.05 1.54 -1.32
CA ARG A 129 -6.74 1.19 -1.88
C ARG A 129 -6.46 2.12 -3.05
N PHE A 130 -5.81 3.25 -2.79
CA PHE A 130 -5.64 4.38 -3.72
C PHE A 130 -6.98 4.72 -4.40
N GLN A 131 -8.05 4.75 -3.62
CA GLN A 131 -9.40 4.91 -4.13
C GLN A 131 -9.68 6.38 -4.47
N TYR A 132 -9.94 6.67 -5.73
CA TYR A 132 -10.44 7.98 -6.13
C TYR A 132 -11.82 8.23 -5.49
N LYS A 133 -11.95 9.29 -4.70
CA LYS A 133 -13.19 9.64 -3.99
C LYS A 133 -13.97 10.75 -4.70
N GLY A 134 -13.27 11.61 -5.42
CA GLY A 134 -13.85 12.74 -6.15
C GLY A 134 -12.86 13.91 -6.29
N GLU A 135 -13.40 15.03 -6.76
CA GLU A 135 -12.67 16.27 -6.90
C GLU A 135 -13.53 17.43 -6.35
N VAL A 136 -12.92 18.36 -5.63
CA VAL A 136 -13.54 19.57 -5.12
C VAL A 136 -12.60 20.76 -5.32
N ALA A 137 -13.10 21.84 -5.89
CA ALA A 137 -12.33 23.05 -6.19
C ALA A 137 -11.01 22.79 -6.96
N GLY A 138 -10.98 21.74 -7.80
CA GLY A 138 -9.79 21.33 -8.55
C GLY A 138 -8.77 20.53 -7.74
N VAL A 139 -9.07 20.15 -6.50
CA VAL A 139 -8.26 19.24 -5.67
C VAL A 139 -8.78 17.83 -5.83
N THR A 140 -7.93 16.92 -6.28
CA THR A 140 -8.26 15.50 -6.36
C THR A 140 -8.16 14.84 -4.99
N ILE A 141 -9.20 14.11 -4.57
CA ILE A 141 -9.24 13.41 -3.28
C ILE A 141 -9.17 11.89 -3.49
N VAL A 142 -8.22 11.27 -2.82
CA VAL A 142 -7.97 9.82 -2.80
C VAL A 142 -8.00 9.33 -1.37
N ASP A 143 -8.49 8.10 -1.12
CA ASP A 143 -8.39 7.43 0.18
C ASP A 143 -7.58 6.14 0.08
N ASP A 144 -6.75 5.89 1.10
CA ASP A 144 -5.96 4.67 1.21
C ASP A 144 -5.96 4.14 2.65
N TYR A 145 -6.08 2.83 2.78
CA TYR A 145 -6.10 2.14 4.08
C TYR A 145 -4.70 1.94 4.68
N ALA A 146 -3.64 2.37 3.99
CA ALA A 146 -2.25 2.20 4.43
C ALA A 146 -2.06 2.70 5.86
N HIS A 147 -1.51 1.86 6.71
CA HIS A 147 -1.30 2.10 8.14
C HIS A 147 0.00 1.46 8.67
N HIS A 148 0.84 0.98 7.78
CA HIS A 148 2.20 0.49 8.04
C HIS A 148 3.19 1.27 7.17
N PRO A 149 4.43 1.58 7.64
CA PRO A 149 5.39 2.38 6.87
C PRO A 149 5.61 1.90 5.43
N THR A 150 5.70 0.57 5.21
CA THR A 150 5.87 -0.01 3.88
C THR A 150 4.67 0.25 2.97
N GLU A 151 3.45 0.17 3.49
CA GLU A 151 2.22 0.47 2.74
C GLU A 151 2.15 1.96 2.40
N ILE A 152 2.44 2.85 3.37
CA ILE A 152 2.48 4.30 3.19
C ILE A 152 3.48 4.67 2.08
N GLN A 153 4.67 4.09 2.12
CA GLN A 153 5.69 4.31 1.10
C GLN A 153 5.21 3.85 -0.29
N ALA A 154 4.56 2.69 -0.38
CA ALA A 154 4.02 2.18 -1.64
C ALA A 154 2.95 3.12 -2.21
N THR A 155 2.02 3.60 -1.37
CA THR A 155 0.95 4.52 -1.77
C THR A 155 1.50 5.87 -2.19
N LEU A 156 2.40 6.49 -1.42
CA LEU A 156 2.98 7.79 -1.77
C LEU A 156 3.86 7.72 -3.03
N ASN A 157 4.62 6.62 -3.22
CA ASN A 157 5.36 6.40 -4.46
C ASN A 157 4.41 6.24 -5.68
N ALA A 158 3.26 5.58 -5.50
CA ALA A 158 2.24 5.50 -6.55
C ALA A 158 1.65 6.89 -6.86
N ALA A 159 1.44 7.71 -5.83
CA ALA A 159 0.93 9.07 -5.95
C ALA A 159 1.85 9.99 -6.78
N HIS A 160 3.17 9.83 -6.69
CA HIS A 160 4.12 10.59 -7.51
C HIS A 160 3.95 10.37 -9.03
N ASN A 161 3.38 9.23 -9.43
CA ASN A 161 3.05 8.98 -10.84
C ASN A 161 1.66 9.51 -11.23
N TYR A 162 0.88 10.04 -10.29
CA TYR A 162 -0.42 10.64 -10.54
C TYR A 162 -0.26 12.15 -10.77
N PRO A 163 -0.99 12.78 -11.72
CA PRO A 163 -0.86 14.21 -11.97
C PRO A 163 -1.21 15.05 -10.74
N HIS A 164 -0.30 15.86 -10.26
CA HIS A 164 -0.55 16.80 -9.17
C HIS A 164 0.47 17.94 -9.17
N LYS A 165 0.11 19.05 -8.51
CA LYS A 165 1.04 20.15 -8.21
C LYS A 165 1.74 19.90 -6.88
N LYS A 166 0.96 19.61 -5.84
CA LYS A 166 1.42 19.32 -4.48
C LYS A 166 0.71 18.09 -3.95
N LEU A 167 1.47 17.22 -3.30
CA LEU A 167 0.95 15.98 -2.69
C LEU A 167 0.72 16.21 -1.19
N TRP A 168 -0.53 16.24 -0.77
CA TRP A 168 -0.96 16.31 0.60
C TRP A 168 -1.27 14.92 1.14
N CYS A 169 -0.76 14.59 2.33
CA CYS A 169 -1.09 13.35 3.03
C CYS A 169 -1.71 13.66 4.39
N VAL A 170 -3.01 13.40 4.54
CA VAL A 170 -3.69 13.42 5.84
C VAL A 170 -3.60 12.03 6.44
N PHE A 171 -2.78 11.87 7.47
CA PHE A 171 -2.50 10.57 8.04
C PHE A 171 -3.05 10.43 9.47
N GLN A 172 -3.78 9.34 9.71
CA GLN A 172 -4.20 8.91 11.04
C GLN A 172 -3.39 7.69 11.47
N PRO A 173 -2.43 7.82 12.40
CA PRO A 173 -1.70 6.68 12.94
C PRO A 173 -2.68 5.68 13.59
N HIS A 174 -2.41 4.38 13.44
CA HIS A 174 -3.26 3.34 13.97
C HIS A 174 -2.52 2.55 15.05
N THR A 175 -3.02 2.61 16.26
CA THR A 175 -2.56 2.11 17.57
C THR A 175 -1.30 2.80 18.11
N TYR A 176 -1.29 2.99 19.42
CA TYR A 176 -0.14 3.57 20.12
C TYR A 176 1.09 2.66 20.07
N THR A 177 0.88 1.35 20.25
CA THR A 177 1.96 0.35 20.20
C THR A 177 2.70 0.41 18.87
N ARG A 178 1.99 0.41 17.74
CA ARG A 178 2.60 0.45 16.41
C ARG A 178 3.27 1.80 16.15
N THR A 179 2.60 2.90 16.49
CA THR A 179 3.14 4.25 16.29
C THR A 179 4.45 4.41 17.05
N LYS A 180 4.52 3.95 18.31
CA LYS A 180 5.74 4.01 19.12
C LYS A 180 6.85 3.12 18.57
N ALA A 181 6.53 1.89 18.21
CA ALA A 181 7.50 0.90 17.73
C ALA A 181 8.13 1.26 16.40
N LEU A 182 7.38 1.94 15.51
CA LEU A 182 7.79 2.25 14.13
C LEU A 182 7.87 3.77 13.86
N LEU A 183 8.08 4.58 14.91
CA LEU A 183 8.06 6.04 14.80
C LEU A 183 9.06 6.59 13.75
N PRO A 184 10.33 6.15 13.71
CA PRO A 184 11.27 6.59 12.69
C PRO A 184 10.86 6.17 11.27
N GLU A 185 10.37 4.94 11.12
CA GLU A 185 9.94 4.39 9.83
C GLU A 185 8.71 5.11 9.29
N PHE A 186 7.75 5.46 10.16
CA PHE A 186 6.60 6.29 9.78
C PHE A 186 7.05 7.65 9.27
N ALA A 187 7.95 8.34 9.97
CA ALA A 187 8.46 9.62 9.54
C ALA A 187 9.19 9.52 8.19
N GLN A 188 10.01 8.48 7.98
CA GLN A 188 10.70 8.24 6.71
C GLN A 188 9.74 7.95 5.55
N ALA A 189 8.64 7.24 5.80
CA ALA A 189 7.63 6.97 4.78
C ALA A 189 6.82 8.24 4.43
N LEU A 190 6.37 8.97 5.45
CA LEU A 190 5.52 10.15 5.28
C LEU A 190 6.25 11.34 4.65
N LYS A 191 7.57 11.44 4.78
CA LYS A 191 8.36 12.50 4.11
C LYS A 191 8.29 12.48 2.59
N LEU A 192 7.73 11.44 2.00
CA LEU A 192 7.49 11.36 0.56
C LEU A 192 6.33 12.27 0.10
N ALA A 193 5.48 12.74 1.01
CA ALA A 193 4.50 13.78 0.69
C ALA A 193 5.15 15.17 0.74
N ASP A 194 4.61 16.12 -0.04
CA ASP A 194 5.06 17.53 0.03
C ASP A 194 4.58 18.19 1.32
N HIS A 195 3.46 17.73 1.87
CA HIS A 195 2.87 18.26 3.10
C HIS A 195 2.11 17.16 3.82
N VAL A 196 2.35 17.00 5.12
CA VAL A 196 1.67 16.02 5.98
C VAL A 196 0.76 16.73 6.98
N VAL A 197 -0.44 16.19 7.16
CA VAL A 197 -1.36 16.61 8.22
C VAL A 197 -1.70 15.39 9.06
N LEU A 198 -1.47 15.46 10.37
CA LEU A 198 -1.69 14.36 11.29
C LEU A 198 -2.98 14.56 12.08
N ALA A 199 -3.81 13.52 12.15
CA ALA A 199 -4.89 13.37 13.11
C ALA A 199 -4.38 12.72 14.40
N ASP A 200 -5.22 12.69 15.43
CA ASP A 200 -4.96 11.89 16.63
C ASP A 200 -4.79 10.40 16.30
N ILE A 201 -3.96 9.72 17.10
CA ILE A 201 -3.78 8.27 16.98
C ILE A 201 -5.11 7.57 17.21
N TYR A 202 -5.52 6.74 16.25
CA TYR A 202 -6.68 5.86 16.42
C TYR A 202 -6.30 4.70 17.34
N ALA A 203 -6.80 4.74 18.57
CA ALA A 203 -6.42 3.80 19.62
C ALA A 203 -6.88 2.35 19.36
N ALA A 204 -7.94 2.15 18.56
CA ALA A 204 -8.59 0.86 18.35
C ALA A 204 -8.99 0.21 19.69
N ARG A 205 -8.26 -0.83 20.12
CA ARG A 205 -8.53 -1.55 21.37
C ARG A 205 -7.57 -1.18 22.51
N GLU A 206 -6.63 -0.29 22.24
CA GLU A 206 -5.64 0.11 23.25
C GLU A 206 -6.22 1.16 24.19
N THR A 207 -5.95 1.01 25.47
CA THR A 207 -6.41 1.92 26.55
C THR A 207 -5.26 2.75 27.13
N ASP A 208 -4.01 2.33 26.92
CA ASP A 208 -2.81 3.03 27.35
C ASP A 208 -2.15 3.68 26.12
N ASN A 209 -1.90 4.98 26.21
CA ASN A 209 -1.24 5.73 25.13
C ASN A 209 0.29 5.54 25.11
N LEU A 210 0.86 4.77 26.03
CA LEU A 210 2.29 4.45 26.11
C LEU A 210 3.21 5.70 26.12
N GLY A 211 2.68 6.87 26.43
CA GLY A 211 3.37 8.15 26.38
C GLY A 211 3.73 8.62 24.97
N ILE A 212 3.02 8.15 23.93
CA ILE A 212 3.19 8.55 22.51
C ILE A 212 1.96 9.31 22.03
N SER A 213 2.17 10.28 21.16
CA SER A 213 1.14 11.07 20.50
C SER A 213 1.50 11.37 19.05
N SER A 214 0.55 11.87 18.27
CA SER A 214 0.83 12.32 16.90
C SER A 214 1.81 13.50 16.85
N LYS A 215 1.98 14.25 17.93
CA LYS A 215 2.99 15.34 18.02
C LYS A 215 4.42 14.81 18.00
N ASP A 216 4.65 13.60 18.54
CA ASP A 216 5.98 12.96 18.49
C ASP A 216 6.31 12.59 17.03
N LEU A 217 5.32 12.11 16.27
CA LEU A 217 5.48 11.82 14.86
C LEU A 217 5.66 13.12 14.04
N GLN A 218 4.89 14.18 14.36
CA GLN A 218 5.05 15.50 13.76
C GLN A 218 6.49 16.01 13.88
N ALA A 219 7.03 15.98 15.09
CA ALA A 219 8.40 16.43 15.34
C ALA A 219 9.41 15.68 14.48
N ARG A 220 9.26 14.36 14.37
CA ARG A 220 10.14 13.50 13.55
C ARG A 220 10.05 13.79 12.05
N ILE A 221 8.85 14.05 11.54
CA ILE A 221 8.64 14.43 10.13
C ILE A 221 9.28 15.78 9.84
N GLN A 222 9.10 16.76 10.73
CA GLN A 222 9.68 18.11 10.60
C GLN A 222 11.21 18.08 10.68
N GLU A 223 11.82 17.23 11.53
CA GLU A 223 13.27 17.00 11.56
C GLU A 223 13.82 16.51 10.22
N LEU A 224 13.01 15.81 9.42
CA LEU A 224 13.37 15.34 8.07
C LEU A 224 13.13 16.39 6.98
N GLY A 225 12.65 17.59 7.36
CA GLY A 225 12.46 18.73 6.47
C GLY A 225 11.11 18.76 5.75
N THR A 226 10.17 17.88 6.07
CA THR A 226 8.83 17.88 5.48
C THR A 226 7.88 18.72 6.34
N PRO A 227 7.13 19.70 5.77
CA PRO A 227 6.07 20.41 6.46
C PRO A 227 5.04 19.44 7.04
N CYS A 228 4.74 19.60 8.33
CA CYS A 228 3.81 18.71 9.02
C CYS A 228 3.04 19.48 10.09
N GLU A 229 1.71 19.42 10.01
CA GLU A 229 0.80 19.94 11.02
C GLU A 229 0.08 18.79 11.73
N TYR A 230 -0.35 19.08 12.95
CA TYR A 230 -1.18 18.19 13.75
C TYR A 230 -2.41 18.93 14.26
N PHE A 231 -3.56 18.30 14.14
CA PHE A 231 -4.82 18.79 14.70
C PHE A 231 -5.56 17.66 15.41
N PRO A 232 -6.17 17.94 16.57
CA PRO A 232 -6.85 16.92 17.37
C PRO A 232 -8.21 16.52 16.81
N THR A 233 -8.82 17.33 15.96
CA THR A 233 -10.16 17.09 15.41
C THR A 233 -10.15 17.11 13.88
N PHE A 234 -11.09 16.37 13.27
CA PHE A 234 -11.25 16.36 11.81
C PHE A 234 -11.72 17.71 11.29
N ASP A 235 -12.58 18.41 12.02
CA ASP A 235 -13.05 19.76 11.65
C ASP A 235 -11.88 20.75 11.53
N GLU A 236 -10.89 20.69 12.44
CA GLU A 236 -9.69 21.54 12.35
C GLU A 236 -8.82 21.15 11.14
N ILE A 237 -8.68 19.85 10.85
CA ILE A 237 -7.97 19.37 9.65
C ILE A 237 -8.67 19.88 8.39
N GLU A 238 -9.98 19.72 8.29
CA GLU A 238 -10.77 20.17 7.14
C GLU A 238 -10.64 21.67 6.91
N ASN A 239 -10.80 22.48 7.98
CA ASN A 239 -10.62 23.92 7.91
C ASN A 239 -9.20 24.31 7.45
N PHE A 240 -8.18 23.61 7.92
CA PHE A 240 -6.81 23.84 7.48
C PHE A 240 -6.63 23.51 5.99
N LEU A 241 -7.15 22.37 5.53
CA LEU A 241 -7.05 21.95 4.13
C LEU A 241 -7.80 22.90 3.18
N LEU A 242 -9.01 23.33 3.56
CA LEU A 242 -9.80 24.29 2.78
C LEU A 242 -9.09 25.64 2.56
N ASN A 243 -8.22 26.04 3.50
CA ASN A 243 -7.48 27.28 3.41
C ASN A 243 -6.11 27.14 2.72
N ASN A 244 -5.59 25.93 2.51
CA ASN A 244 -4.20 25.71 2.08
C ASN A 244 -4.06 24.88 0.82
N CYS A 245 -5.02 23.98 0.49
CA CYS A 245 -4.99 23.23 -0.76
C CYS A 245 -5.43 24.11 -1.94
N GLU A 246 -4.78 23.91 -3.08
CA GLU A 246 -5.03 24.64 -4.31
C GLU A 246 -5.45 23.74 -5.46
N ALA A 247 -6.10 24.32 -6.47
CA ALA A 247 -6.48 23.59 -7.67
C ALA A 247 -5.27 22.94 -8.36
N GLY A 248 -5.36 21.65 -8.60
CA GLY A 248 -4.30 20.81 -9.14
C GLY A 248 -3.55 20.00 -8.09
N ASP A 249 -3.85 20.19 -6.79
CA ASP A 249 -3.27 19.36 -5.73
C ASP A 249 -3.92 17.96 -5.66
N LEU A 250 -3.15 17.01 -5.13
CA LEU A 250 -3.62 15.68 -4.77
C LEU A 250 -3.65 15.54 -3.25
N LEU A 251 -4.83 15.30 -2.70
CA LEU A 251 -5.05 15.05 -1.28
C LEU A 251 -5.33 13.58 -1.04
N ILE A 252 -4.50 12.93 -0.22
CA ILE A 252 -4.69 11.54 0.18
C ILE A 252 -5.07 11.49 1.66
N THR A 253 -6.26 10.96 1.97
CA THR A 253 -6.60 10.52 3.33
C THR A 253 -6.05 9.11 3.53
N MET A 254 -5.29 8.88 4.61
CA MET A 254 -4.53 7.65 4.78
C MET A 254 -4.60 7.12 6.21
N GLY A 255 -4.99 5.84 6.36
CA GLY A 255 -5.04 5.17 7.66
C GLY A 255 -6.13 4.12 7.76
N ALA A 256 -6.01 3.21 8.74
CA ALA A 256 -6.98 2.13 8.98
C ALA A 256 -8.19 2.57 9.83
N GLY A 257 -8.17 3.78 10.37
CA GLY A 257 -9.26 4.38 11.14
C GLY A 257 -10.31 5.07 10.27
N ASP A 258 -10.90 6.11 10.81
CA ASP A 258 -12.00 6.86 10.23
C ASP A 258 -11.59 8.14 9.49
N VAL A 259 -10.30 8.33 9.25
CA VAL A 259 -9.71 9.46 8.51
C VAL A 259 -10.31 9.66 7.11
N VAL A 260 -10.84 8.60 6.50
CA VAL A 260 -11.58 8.66 5.22
C VAL A 260 -12.71 9.68 5.25
N LYS A 261 -13.34 9.89 6.42
CA LYS A 261 -14.43 10.86 6.61
C LYS A 261 -14.02 12.29 6.25
N ILE A 262 -12.76 12.67 6.49
CA ILE A 262 -12.25 14.01 6.12
C ILE A 262 -12.41 14.23 4.61
N GLY A 263 -11.96 13.26 3.79
CA GLY A 263 -12.11 13.35 2.34
C GLY A 263 -13.58 13.34 1.88
N GLU A 264 -14.43 12.56 2.55
CA GLU A 264 -15.86 12.49 2.26
C GLU A 264 -16.58 13.79 2.62
N GLN A 265 -16.29 14.40 3.77
CA GLN A 265 -16.87 15.67 4.21
C GLN A 265 -16.43 16.82 3.30
N LEU A 266 -15.16 16.89 2.89
CA LEU A 266 -14.69 17.86 1.90
C LEU A 266 -15.43 17.75 0.56
N LEU A 267 -15.89 16.56 0.19
CA LEU A 267 -16.72 16.30 -1.00
C LEU A 267 -18.22 16.52 -0.77
N GLY A 268 -18.65 16.87 0.45
CA GLY A 268 -20.06 17.05 0.81
C GLY A 268 -20.85 15.72 0.88
N LYS A 269 -20.19 14.65 1.26
CA LYS A 269 -20.78 13.29 1.36
C LYS A 269 -21.00 12.87 2.80
#